data_2765c9bcd5a40bb83c1388c4783cdbd7
#
_entry.id   2765c9bcd5a40bb83c1388c4783cdbd7
#
_cell.length_a   1.000
_cell.length_b   1.000
_cell.length_c   1.000
_cell.angle_alpha   90.00
_cell.angle_beta   90.00
_cell.angle_gamma   90.00
#
_symmetry.space_group_name_H-M   'P 1'
#
loop_
_entity.id
_entity.type
_entity.pdbx_description
1 polymer ?
#
loop_
_entity_poly.entity_id
_entity_poly.type
_entity_poly.pdbx_seq_one_letter_code
_entity_poly.pdbx_strand_id
1 'polypeptide(L)'
;EKARYIEDVGVNFLVVLEFDDSLAHTRAEAFVSNVLLDGFAARHVVSGDDFVFGHKRGGTVDFLKAKGRELGFGCISVGQVEDAGGEVISSTRVRELLNTAKPAAAAQLLGHGFEIAGKVVRGDQRGRTIGFPTANLIVDDGMRPSLGGYAIRAGLDRSDGLVWHDGIANLGYRPTFGGDACLLETH
;
A
#
# COMPACT_ATOMS: atom_id res chain seq x y z
N GLU A 1 0.48 -5.39 5.17
CA GLU A 1 -0.81 -4.73 4.84
C GLU A 1 -1.19 -4.98 3.38
N LYS A 2 -0.44 -4.47 2.39
CA LYS A 2 -0.76 -4.60 0.96
C LYS A 2 -1.03 -6.05 0.52
N ALA A 3 -0.26 -7.02 1.01
CA ALA A 3 -0.46 -8.43 0.67
C ALA A 3 -1.82 -8.96 1.16
N ARG A 4 -2.25 -8.57 2.37
CA ARG A 4 -3.56 -8.93 2.92
C ARG A 4 -4.70 -8.41 2.05
N TYR A 5 -4.67 -7.13 1.64
CA TYR A 5 -5.70 -6.58 0.76
C TYR A 5 -5.74 -7.23 -0.62
N ILE A 6 -4.57 -7.67 -1.13
CA ILE A 6 -4.51 -8.43 -2.39
C ILE A 6 -5.13 -9.82 -2.21
N GLU A 7 -4.89 -10.48 -1.07
CA GLU A 7 -5.51 -11.76 -0.73
C GLU A 7 -7.03 -11.63 -0.57
N ASP A 8 -7.50 -10.59 0.13
CA ASP A 8 -8.92 -10.33 0.38
C ASP A 8 -9.75 -10.16 -0.90
N VAL A 9 -9.12 -9.70 -2.00
CA VAL A 9 -9.78 -9.63 -3.33
C VAL A 9 -9.65 -10.92 -4.14
N GLY A 10 -9.18 -12.02 -3.55
CA GLY A 10 -9.18 -13.36 -4.14
C GLY A 10 -7.97 -13.67 -5.03
N VAL A 11 -6.87 -12.94 -4.90
CA VAL A 11 -5.61 -13.26 -5.61
C VAL A 11 -4.97 -14.50 -4.99
N ASN A 12 -4.70 -15.53 -5.80
CA ASN A 12 -4.16 -16.80 -5.33
C ASN A 12 -2.64 -16.74 -5.08
N PHE A 13 -1.90 -15.97 -5.87
CA PHE A 13 -0.46 -15.85 -5.78
C PHE A 13 -0.04 -14.38 -5.90
N LEU A 14 0.76 -13.92 -4.97
CA LEU A 14 1.45 -12.62 -5.02
C LEU A 14 2.93 -12.88 -5.24
N VAL A 15 3.45 -12.42 -6.38
CA VAL A 15 4.88 -12.49 -6.68
C VAL A 15 5.50 -11.11 -6.49
N VAL A 16 6.48 -11.03 -5.63
CA VAL A 16 7.23 -9.80 -5.37
C VAL A 16 8.58 -9.91 -6.07
N LEU A 17 8.76 -9.09 -7.10
CA LEU A 17 10.05 -8.99 -7.79
C LEU A 17 10.87 -7.88 -7.14
N GLU A 18 12.11 -8.17 -6.81
CA GLU A 18 13.04 -7.13 -6.37
C GLU A 18 13.40 -6.24 -7.58
N PHE A 19 13.20 -4.93 -7.40
CA PHE A 19 13.52 -3.97 -8.45
C PHE A 19 15.00 -3.58 -8.36
N ASP A 20 15.85 -4.51 -8.77
CA ASP A 20 17.29 -4.34 -8.84
C ASP A 20 17.75 -3.77 -10.20
N ASP A 21 19.05 -3.57 -10.34
CA ASP A 21 19.66 -3.10 -11.60
C ASP A 21 19.38 -4.04 -12.78
N SER A 22 19.30 -5.34 -12.56
CA SER A 22 19.00 -6.33 -13.58
C SER A 22 17.58 -6.15 -14.11
N LEU A 23 16.60 -6.07 -13.22
CA LEU A 23 15.21 -5.86 -13.60
C LEU A 23 15.01 -4.47 -14.23
N ALA A 24 15.67 -3.43 -13.70
CA ALA A 24 15.60 -2.07 -14.23
C ALA A 24 16.15 -1.94 -15.67
N HIS A 25 17.12 -2.77 -16.05
CA HIS A 25 17.68 -2.83 -17.40
C HIS A 25 17.01 -3.85 -18.32
N THR A 26 16.05 -4.62 -17.82
CA THR A 26 15.32 -5.61 -18.62
C THR A 26 14.44 -4.91 -19.66
N ARG A 27 14.68 -5.19 -20.94
CA ARG A 27 13.87 -4.65 -22.04
C ARG A 27 12.45 -5.19 -21.99
N ALA A 28 11.51 -4.45 -22.59
CA ALA A 28 10.10 -4.84 -22.60
C ALA A 28 9.87 -6.23 -23.23
N GLU A 29 10.55 -6.55 -24.34
CA GLU A 29 10.49 -7.87 -24.95
C GLU A 29 10.96 -8.97 -24.01
N ALA A 30 12.12 -8.77 -23.38
CA ALA A 30 12.69 -9.74 -22.45
C ALA A 30 11.81 -9.93 -21.21
N PHE A 31 11.18 -8.86 -20.72
CA PHE A 31 10.21 -8.95 -19.62
C PHE A 31 9.01 -9.83 -20.01
N VAL A 32 8.45 -9.64 -21.20
CA VAL A 32 7.34 -10.46 -21.68
C VAL A 32 7.76 -11.93 -21.84
N SER A 33 8.89 -12.20 -22.48
CA SER A 33 9.32 -13.58 -22.71
C SER A 33 9.75 -14.27 -21.43
N ASN A 34 10.69 -13.69 -20.68
CA ASN A 34 11.34 -14.39 -19.57
C ASN A 34 10.48 -14.36 -18.30
N VAL A 35 9.74 -13.27 -18.04
CA VAL A 35 8.97 -13.13 -16.80
C VAL A 35 7.54 -13.62 -17.01
N LEU A 36 6.83 -13.08 -18.00
CA LEU A 36 5.42 -13.41 -18.16
C LEU A 36 5.20 -14.81 -18.75
N LEU A 37 5.95 -15.19 -19.80
CA LEU A 37 5.74 -16.47 -20.47
C LEU A 37 6.55 -17.61 -19.84
N ASP A 38 7.87 -17.47 -19.75
CA ASP A 38 8.73 -18.54 -19.24
C ASP A 38 8.60 -18.67 -17.72
N GLY A 39 8.52 -17.54 -17.00
CA GLY A 39 8.44 -17.54 -15.53
C GLY A 39 7.04 -17.89 -15.01
N PHE A 40 6.00 -17.26 -15.53
CA PHE A 40 4.63 -17.44 -15.02
C PHE A 40 3.73 -18.29 -15.90
N ALA A 41 4.17 -18.67 -17.10
CA ALA A 41 3.34 -19.34 -18.11
C ALA A 41 2.00 -18.58 -18.33
N ALA A 42 2.07 -17.24 -18.35
CA ALA A 42 0.90 -16.38 -18.40
C ALA A 42 0.09 -16.61 -19.67
N ARG A 43 -1.20 -16.91 -19.52
CA ARG A 43 -2.12 -17.07 -20.63
C ARG A 43 -2.93 -15.79 -20.88
N HIS A 44 -3.10 -14.98 -19.85
CA HIS A 44 -3.76 -13.68 -19.93
C HIS A 44 -3.02 -12.68 -19.04
N VAL A 45 -2.89 -11.46 -19.52
CA VAL A 45 -2.32 -10.33 -18.77
C VAL A 45 -3.40 -9.27 -18.63
N VAL A 46 -3.61 -8.79 -17.40
CA VAL A 46 -4.51 -7.68 -17.11
C VAL A 46 -3.67 -6.55 -16.52
N SER A 47 -3.81 -5.35 -17.04
CA SER A 47 -3.09 -4.17 -16.54
C SER A 47 -3.95 -2.92 -16.60
N GLY A 48 -3.56 -1.86 -15.87
CA GLY A 48 -4.12 -0.53 -16.11
C GLY A 48 -3.81 -0.03 -17.51
N ASP A 49 -4.60 0.87 -18.03
CA ASP A 49 -4.43 1.46 -19.37
C ASP A 49 -3.19 2.37 -19.47
N ASP A 50 -2.73 2.90 -18.32
CA ASP A 50 -1.52 3.71 -18.17
C ASP A 50 -0.25 2.88 -17.86
N PHE A 51 -0.36 1.55 -17.82
CA PHE A 51 0.75 0.68 -17.46
C PHE A 51 1.91 0.77 -18.43
N VAL A 52 3.09 1.04 -17.89
CA VAL A 52 4.36 1.06 -18.63
C VAL A 52 5.40 0.23 -17.91
N PHE A 53 6.25 -0.48 -18.65
CA PHE A 53 7.23 -1.40 -18.11
C PHE A 53 8.48 -1.49 -18.97
N GLY A 54 9.46 -2.25 -18.48
CA GLY A 54 10.74 -2.48 -19.17
C GLY A 54 11.66 -1.26 -19.13
N HIS A 55 12.90 -1.49 -19.55
CA HIS A 55 13.95 -0.46 -19.56
C HIS A 55 13.48 0.82 -20.29
N LYS A 56 13.68 1.97 -19.64
CA LYS A 56 13.23 3.29 -20.15
C LYS A 56 11.76 3.37 -20.50
N ARG A 57 10.90 2.56 -19.84
CA ARG A 57 9.45 2.52 -20.08
C ARG A 57 9.12 2.14 -21.53
N GLY A 58 9.93 1.28 -22.18
CA GLY A 58 9.77 0.89 -23.58
C GLY A 58 8.58 -0.01 -23.86
N GLY A 59 7.97 -0.61 -22.86
CA GLY A 59 6.75 -1.41 -22.96
C GLY A 59 5.51 -0.60 -22.55
N THR A 60 4.44 -0.74 -23.33
CA THR A 60 3.13 -0.13 -23.10
C THR A 60 2.05 -1.20 -23.18
N VAL A 61 0.81 -0.84 -22.85
CA VAL A 61 -0.34 -1.74 -23.03
C VAL A 61 -0.52 -2.16 -24.48
N ASP A 62 -0.32 -1.25 -25.44
CA ASP A 62 -0.41 -1.58 -26.86
C ASP A 62 0.69 -2.53 -27.28
N PHE A 63 1.90 -2.36 -26.76
CA PHE A 63 2.99 -3.32 -26.92
C PHE A 63 2.61 -4.71 -26.39
N LEU A 64 2.02 -4.80 -25.16
CA LEU A 64 1.53 -6.07 -24.62
C LEU A 64 0.45 -6.71 -25.49
N LYS A 65 -0.51 -5.92 -25.98
CA LYS A 65 -1.56 -6.41 -26.90
C LYS A 65 -0.99 -6.94 -28.21
N ALA A 66 0.03 -6.25 -28.75
CA ALA A 66 0.72 -6.70 -29.97
C ALA A 66 1.47 -8.01 -29.72
N LYS A 67 2.24 -8.10 -28.63
CA LYS A 67 2.96 -9.32 -28.24
C LYS A 67 2.03 -10.46 -27.86
N GLY A 68 0.89 -10.18 -27.25
CA GLY A 68 -0.13 -11.19 -26.99
C GLY A 68 -0.65 -11.87 -28.25
N ARG A 69 -0.90 -11.10 -29.32
CA ARG A 69 -1.28 -11.65 -30.63
C ARG A 69 -0.17 -12.46 -31.28
N GLU A 70 1.08 -12.04 -31.15
CA GLU A 70 2.26 -12.70 -31.72
C GLU A 70 2.58 -14.01 -30.97
N LEU A 71 2.52 -14.00 -29.64
CA LEU A 71 3.01 -15.07 -28.76
C LEU A 71 1.89 -15.95 -28.16
N GLY A 72 0.62 -15.64 -28.48
CA GLY A 72 -0.52 -16.49 -28.13
C GLY A 72 -1.06 -16.30 -26.71
N PHE A 73 -0.91 -15.12 -26.10
CA PHE A 73 -1.57 -14.79 -24.82
C PHE A 73 -2.58 -13.64 -24.95
N GLY A 74 -3.60 -13.65 -24.09
CA GLY A 74 -4.59 -12.57 -24.01
C GLY A 74 -4.05 -11.35 -23.28
N CYS A 75 -4.49 -10.14 -23.67
CA CYS A 75 -4.18 -8.92 -22.95
C CYS A 75 -5.44 -8.05 -22.81
N ILE A 76 -5.77 -7.68 -21.58
CA ILE A 76 -6.90 -6.82 -21.25
C ILE A 76 -6.35 -5.60 -20.53
N SER A 77 -6.79 -4.40 -20.94
CA SER A 77 -6.54 -3.16 -20.22
C SER A 77 -7.78 -2.75 -19.44
N VAL A 78 -7.59 -2.32 -18.21
CA VAL A 78 -8.62 -1.76 -17.33
C VAL A 78 -8.43 -0.25 -17.32
N GLY A 79 -9.48 0.49 -17.63
CA GLY A 79 -9.48 1.94 -17.57
C GLY A 79 -9.38 2.45 -16.14
N GLN A 80 -9.12 3.74 -16.01
CA GLN A 80 -9.07 4.39 -14.70
C GLN A 80 -10.45 4.39 -14.05
N VAL A 81 -10.48 4.19 -12.73
CA VAL A 81 -11.70 4.25 -11.94
C VAL A 81 -11.87 5.67 -11.43
N GLU A 82 -13.07 6.21 -11.58
CA GLU A 82 -13.45 7.54 -11.15
C GLU A 82 -14.35 7.47 -9.89
N ASP A 83 -14.28 8.50 -9.08
CA ASP A 83 -15.20 8.70 -7.96
C ASP A 83 -16.55 9.27 -8.46
N ALA A 84 -17.50 9.48 -7.55
CA ALA A 84 -18.83 10.04 -7.87
C ALA A 84 -18.77 11.47 -8.46
N GLY A 85 -17.66 12.17 -8.30
CA GLY A 85 -17.40 13.49 -8.88
C GLY A 85 -16.77 13.46 -10.28
N GLY A 86 -16.47 12.26 -10.82
CA GLY A 86 -15.79 12.09 -12.11
C GLY A 86 -14.28 12.30 -12.03
N GLU A 87 -13.70 12.32 -10.82
CA GLU A 87 -12.26 12.44 -10.65
C GLU A 87 -11.60 11.06 -10.49
N VAL A 88 -10.48 10.84 -11.16
CA VAL A 88 -9.74 9.58 -11.11
C VAL A 88 -9.30 9.24 -9.68
N ILE A 89 -9.62 8.04 -9.23
CA ILE A 89 -9.10 7.47 -7.97
C ILE A 89 -7.66 7.07 -8.19
N SER A 90 -6.73 7.71 -7.48
CA SER A 90 -5.30 7.46 -7.62
C SER A 90 -4.57 7.46 -6.29
N SER A 91 -3.44 6.76 -6.24
CA SER A 91 -2.55 6.80 -5.07
C SER A 91 -2.05 8.21 -4.74
N THR A 92 -1.92 9.09 -5.73
CA THR A 92 -1.53 10.48 -5.54
C THR A 92 -2.58 11.23 -4.74
N ARG A 93 -3.86 11.15 -5.13
CA ARG A 93 -4.95 11.78 -4.38
C ARG A 93 -5.06 11.25 -2.95
N VAL A 94 -4.92 9.93 -2.76
CA VAL A 94 -4.92 9.35 -1.40
C VAL A 94 -3.81 9.94 -0.55
N ARG A 95 -2.59 10.05 -1.09
CA ARG A 95 -1.45 10.65 -0.36
C ARG A 95 -1.69 12.11 -0.02
N GLU A 96 -2.23 12.90 -0.94
CA GLU A 96 -2.57 14.30 -0.72
C GLU A 96 -3.61 14.48 0.39
N LEU A 97 -4.64 13.65 0.40
CA LEU A 97 -5.66 13.67 1.45
C LEU A 97 -5.07 13.31 2.83
N LEU A 98 -4.22 12.30 2.90
CA LEU A 98 -3.53 11.94 4.14
C LEU A 98 -2.59 13.05 4.60
N ASN A 99 -1.81 13.65 3.70
CA ASN A 99 -0.90 14.75 4.00
C ASN A 99 -1.61 16.04 4.42
N THR A 100 -2.89 16.18 4.09
CA THR A 100 -3.73 17.33 4.48
C THR A 100 -4.70 17.00 5.61
N ALA A 101 -4.42 15.97 6.43
CA ALA A 101 -5.23 15.53 7.57
C ALA A 101 -6.70 15.21 7.22
N LYS A 102 -6.95 14.62 6.06
CA LYS A 102 -8.28 14.21 5.60
C LYS A 102 -8.40 12.68 5.47
N PRO A 103 -8.15 11.90 6.54
CA PRO A 103 -8.16 10.44 6.44
C PRO A 103 -9.55 9.87 6.10
N ALA A 104 -10.64 10.54 6.49
CA ALA A 104 -11.98 10.11 6.14
C ALA A 104 -12.24 10.22 4.62
N ALA A 105 -11.75 11.27 3.96
CA ALA A 105 -11.84 11.40 2.52
C ALA A 105 -10.92 10.40 1.80
N ALA A 106 -9.73 10.15 2.33
CA ALA A 106 -8.85 9.10 1.82
C ALA A 106 -9.51 7.72 1.91
N ALA A 107 -10.20 7.41 3.01
CA ALA A 107 -10.94 6.16 3.19
C ALA A 107 -12.06 5.96 2.17
N GLN A 108 -12.73 7.02 1.74
CA GLN A 108 -13.74 6.95 0.66
C GLN A 108 -13.12 6.52 -0.67
N LEU A 109 -11.91 7.00 -1.00
CA LEU A 109 -11.21 6.60 -2.21
C LEU A 109 -10.64 5.18 -2.11
N LEU A 110 -10.20 4.78 -0.91
CA LEU A 110 -9.65 3.44 -0.67
C LEU A 110 -10.74 2.35 -0.57
N GLY A 111 -11.97 2.71 -0.23
CA GLY A 111 -13.03 1.77 0.13
C GLY A 111 -12.90 1.16 1.53
N HIS A 112 -11.89 1.56 2.28
CA HIS A 112 -11.62 1.15 3.67
C HIS A 112 -10.83 2.20 4.43
N GLY A 113 -10.80 2.13 5.76
CA GLY A 113 -9.97 3.00 6.59
C GLY A 113 -8.48 2.89 6.24
N PHE A 114 -7.75 4.01 6.33
CA PHE A 114 -6.30 3.95 6.24
C PHE A 114 -5.75 3.29 7.51
N GLU A 115 -4.90 2.29 7.35
CA GLU A 115 -4.35 1.51 8.44
C GLU A 115 -2.86 1.77 8.62
N ILE A 116 -2.42 1.75 9.88
CA ILE A 116 -1.02 1.67 10.27
C ILE A 116 -0.89 0.42 11.13
N ALA A 117 -0.14 -0.56 10.68
CA ALA A 117 0.14 -1.77 11.45
C ALA A 117 1.59 -1.75 11.93
N GLY A 118 1.80 -2.25 13.13
CA GLY A 118 3.13 -2.32 13.72
C GLY A 118 3.13 -3.07 15.03
N LYS A 119 4.33 -3.33 15.54
CA LYS A 119 4.51 -3.96 16.83
C LYS A 119 4.50 -2.90 17.92
N VAL A 120 3.72 -3.14 18.97
CA VAL A 120 3.72 -2.28 20.16
C VAL A 120 5.09 -2.29 20.82
N VAL A 121 5.66 -1.11 20.98
CA VAL A 121 6.93 -0.90 21.68
C VAL A 121 6.71 -0.30 23.06
N ARG A 122 7.65 -0.56 23.96
CA ARG A 122 7.60 -0.01 25.31
C ARG A 122 7.99 1.47 25.28
N GLY A 123 7.08 2.35 25.71
CA GLY A 123 7.34 3.76 25.95
C GLY A 123 7.68 4.07 27.42
N ASP A 124 7.70 5.35 27.79
CA ASP A 124 7.99 5.83 29.15
C ASP A 124 6.94 5.46 30.19
N GLN A 125 5.82 4.88 29.79
CA GLN A 125 4.72 4.44 30.65
C GLN A 125 4.10 5.55 31.54
N ARG A 126 4.32 6.83 31.20
CA ARG A 126 3.76 7.97 31.98
C ARG A 126 2.25 7.95 32.03
N GLY A 127 1.59 7.58 30.92
CA GLY A 127 0.14 7.47 30.86
C GLY A 127 -0.42 6.46 31.88
N ARG A 128 0.32 5.39 32.17
CA ARG A 128 -0.09 4.38 33.18
C ARG A 128 -0.21 4.94 34.56
N THR A 129 0.66 5.90 34.96
CA THR A 129 0.66 6.51 36.30
C THR A 129 -0.50 7.47 36.51
N ILE A 130 -1.11 7.97 35.41
CA ILE A 130 -2.25 8.92 35.46
C ILE A 130 -3.56 8.27 35.03
N GLY A 131 -3.61 6.94 34.88
CA GLY A 131 -4.81 6.19 34.54
C GLY A 131 -5.12 6.11 33.02
N PHE A 132 -4.23 6.61 32.16
CA PHE A 132 -4.38 6.60 30.70
C PHE A 132 -3.22 5.83 30.05
N PRO A 133 -3.22 4.49 30.11
CA PRO A 133 -2.18 3.69 29.46
C PRO A 133 -2.22 3.89 27.95
N THR A 134 -1.05 4.05 27.34
CA THR A 134 -0.91 4.21 25.88
C THR A 134 -0.12 3.05 25.29
N ALA A 135 -0.50 2.62 24.11
CA ALA A 135 0.31 1.76 23.25
C ALA A 135 1.07 2.61 22.24
N ASN A 136 2.35 2.31 22.06
CA ASN A 136 3.22 3.06 21.16
C ASN A 136 3.60 2.16 19.98
N LEU A 137 3.47 2.66 18.76
CA LEU A 137 3.95 2.02 17.56
C LEU A 137 4.97 2.94 16.90
N ILE A 138 6.11 2.38 16.48
CA ILE A 138 7.04 3.09 15.60
C ILE A 138 6.45 3.06 14.20
N VAL A 139 6.32 4.23 13.59
CA VAL A 139 5.84 4.37 12.22
C VAL A 139 7.05 4.62 11.33
N ASP A 140 7.32 3.66 10.45
CA ASP A 140 8.40 3.74 9.47
C ASP A 140 8.15 4.89 8.48
N ASP A 141 9.16 5.21 7.65
CA ASP A 141 9.11 6.27 6.62
C ASP A 141 8.13 5.99 5.46
N GLY A 142 7.23 5.03 5.65
CA GLY A 142 6.13 4.73 4.74
C GLY A 142 5.10 5.85 4.66
N MET A 143 4.03 5.58 3.92
CA MET A 143 2.88 6.49 3.84
C MET A 143 2.23 6.63 5.21
N ARG A 144 2.04 7.87 5.65
CA ARG A 144 1.39 8.22 6.91
C ARG A 144 0.53 9.49 6.75
N PRO A 145 -0.48 9.69 7.59
CA PRO A 145 -1.19 10.95 7.66
C PRO A 145 -0.28 12.07 8.18
N SER A 146 -0.71 13.31 8.05
CA SER A 146 -0.04 14.44 8.71
C SER A 146 -0.02 14.23 10.23
N LEU A 147 0.97 14.85 10.88
CA LEU A 147 1.09 14.77 12.34
C LEU A 147 -0.14 15.36 13.02
N GLY A 148 -0.58 14.75 14.12
CA GLY A 148 -1.74 15.22 14.90
C GLY A 148 -2.53 14.13 15.58
N GLY A 149 -3.68 14.51 16.14
CA GLY A 149 -4.61 13.62 16.84
C GLY A 149 -5.69 13.07 15.90
N TYR A 150 -6.01 11.79 16.07
CA TYR A 150 -6.98 11.06 15.24
C TYR A 150 -7.91 10.22 16.09
N ALA A 151 -9.18 10.18 15.72
CA ALA A 151 -10.08 9.11 16.16
C ALA A 151 -9.74 7.85 15.36
N ILE A 152 -9.57 6.74 16.07
CA ILE A 152 -9.12 5.48 15.47
C ILE A 152 -9.97 4.29 15.91
N ARG A 153 -9.84 3.19 15.19
CA ARG A 153 -10.14 1.85 15.68
C ARG A 153 -8.82 1.08 15.78
N ALA A 154 -8.48 0.63 16.98
CA ALA A 154 -7.29 -0.16 17.23
C ALA A 154 -7.63 -1.65 17.19
N GLY A 155 -7.03 -2.40 16.27
CA GLY A 155 -7.14 -3.85 16.20
C GLY A 155 -6.00 -4.52 16.97
N LEU A 156 -6.33 -5.32 17.98
CA LEU A 156 -5.38 -6.13 18.70
C LEU A 156 -5.40 -7.55 18.16
N ASP A 157 -4.26 -7.98 17.60
CA ASP A 157 -4.09 -9.35 17.13
C ASP A 157 -3.85 -10.27 18.33
N ARG A 158 -4.78 -11.20 18.55
CA ARG A 158 -4.76 -12.18 19.63
C ARG A 158 -4.84 -13.59 19.07
N SER A 159 -4.54 -14.57 19.89
CA SER A 159 -4.59 -16.00 19.52
C SER A 159 -5.96 -16.47 19.03
N ASP A 160 -7.03 -15.78 19.42
CA ASP A 160 -8.44 -16.05 19.10
C ASP A 160 -9.00 -15.13 18.00
N GLY A 161 -8.14 -14.26 17.42
CA GLY A 161 -8.51 -13.36 16.34
C GLY A 161 -8.27 -11.89 16.65
N LEU A 162 -8.65 -11.03 15.70
CA LEU A 162 -8.49 -9.59 15.78
C LEU A 162 -9.64 -8.96 16.57
N VAL A 163 -9.32 -8.30 17.69
CA VAL A 163 -10.30 -7.60 18.54
C VAL A 163 -10.15 -6.10 18.32
N TRP A 164 -11.25 -5.43 17.98
CA TRP A 164 -11.28 -4.00 17.69
C TRP A 164 -11.76 -3.17 18.87
N HIS A 165 -11.10 -2.05 19.10
CA HIS A 165 -11.43 -1.05 20.12
C HIS A 165 -11.45 0.34 19.51
N ASP A 166 -12.45 1.15 19.85
CA ASP A 166 -12.44 2.56 19.52
C ASP A 166 -11.48 3.31 20.44
N GLY A 167 -10.80 4.31 19.92
CA GLY A 167 -9.81 5.05 20.68
C GLY A 167 -9.36 6.32 19.97
N ILE A 168 -8.36 6.94 20.54
CA ILE A 168 -7.66 8.08 19.96
C ILE A 168 -6.20 7.74 19.76
N ALA A 169 -5.58 8.37 18.76
CA ALA A 169 -4.16 8.26 18.52
C ALA A 169 -3.55 9.63 18.29
N ASN A 170 -2.33 9.80 18.73
CA ASN A 170 -1.49 10.95 18.40
C ASN A 170 -0.30 10.47 17.55
N LEU A 171 -0.17 11.03 16.36
CA LEU A 171 0.97 10.79 15.48
C LEU A 171 1.93 11.97 15.61
N GLY A 172 3.15 11.71 16.02
CA GLY A 172 4.13 12.76 16.26
C GLY A 172 5.57 12.28 16.27
N TYR A 173 6.50 13.20 16.19
CA TYR A 173 7.91 12.90 16.41
C TYR A 173 8.25 12.97 17.88
N ARG A 174 9.08 12.05 18.32
CA ARG A 174 9.64 12.06 19.64
C ARG A 174 11.17 12.03 19.55
N PRO A 175 11.86 12.99 20.17
CA PRO A 175 13.31 12.92 20.30
C PRO A 175 13.70 11.66 21.08
N THR A 176 14.48 10.78 20.47
CA THR A 176 15.03 9.59 21.11
C THR A 176 16.55 9.63 21.08
N PHE A 177 17.21 8.86 21.93
CA PHE A 177 18.66 8.67 21.87
C PHE A 177 19.03 7.97 20.54
N GLY A 178 19.27 8.76 19.48
CA GLY A 178 19.66 8.24 18.16
C GLY A 178 18.87 8.79 16.98
N GLY A 179 17.93 9.70 17.19
CA GLY A 179 17.15 10.35 16.12
C GLY A 179 15.71 10.62 16.47
N ASP A 180 15.02 11.32 15.59
CA ASP A 180 13.58 11.58 15.70
C ASP A 180 12.80 10.39 15.16
N ALA A 181 12.22 9.57 16.05
CA ALA A 181 11.29 8.51 15.66
C ALA A 181 9.88 9.07 15.53
N CYS A 182 9.19 8.72 14.43
CA CYS A 182 7.76 8.96 14.31
C CYS A 182 7.00 7.89 15.10
N LEU A 183 6.20 8.32 16.07
CA LEU A 183 5.42 7.44 16.94
C LEU A 183 3.93 7.67 16.74
N LEU A 184 3.19 6.58 16.74
CA LEU A 184 1.74 6.56 16.90
C LEU A 184 1.46 6.12 18.35
N GLU A 185 1.02 7.04 19.18
CA GLU A 185 0.60 6.79 20.56
C GLU A 185 -0.92 6.62 20.59
N THR A 186 -1.40 5.44 20.96
CA THR A 186 -2.84 5.10 20.96
C THR A 186 -3.37 4.93 22.39
N HIS A 187 -4.58 5.41 22.61
CA HIS A 187 -5.29 5.29 23.88
C HIS A 187 -6.74 4.92 23.64
#